data_f795490817cb8bee82e9b123f21757d9
#
_entry.id   f795490817cb8bee82e9b123f21757d9
#
_cell.length_a   1.000
_cell.length_b   1.000
_cell.length_c   1.000
_cell.angle_alpha   90.00
_cell.angle_beta   90.00
_cell.angle_gamma   90.00
#
_symmetry.space_group_name_H-M   'P 1'
#
loop_
_entity.id
_entity.type
_entity.pdbx_description
1 polymer ?
#
loop_
_entity_poly.entity_id
_entity_poly.type
_entity_poly.pdbx_seq_one_letter_code
_entity_poly.pdbx_strand_id
1 'polypeptide(L)'
;MNTHNAIRLVSLLSIWMLAAQGQIFQPQLAPANFLGRITSNTVILQQPYCVFTQTCPGCEIWLVAALSTGTGNFNALVNISSPISLSVSPYPTAFLPSSAQFFLTRVGPLANFPCNTAPAFPYFTVGADGICTGINCNGVLPVGSIVSFRYLLIDPSNYTVVNMTNWGGPFNLTTLLSYQTINDGLSARSGAMVVITTLLCVAGALLLLVFFIMLCVSCCGKKDGKTVTVMSSIRIPRYDTHNLKEHVHPYDNQAYEPDAKNYSTSQTLPKSPVRK
;
A
#
# COMPACT_ATOMS: atom_id res chain seq x y z
N MET A 1 44.88 48.79 11.53
CA MET A 1 43.87 47.75 11.63
C MET A 1 44.59 46.42 11.41
N ASN A 2 44.72 45.60 12.48
CA ASN A 2 45.55 44.40 12.44
C ASN A 2 44.99 43.38 11.41
N THR A 3 45.90 42.85 10.57
CA THR A 3 45.56 41.84 9.54
C THR A 3 44.76 40.64 10.08
N HIS A 4 45.00 40.25 11.33
CA HIS A 4 44.25 39.23 12.04
C HIS A 4 42.76 39.56 12.24
N ASN A 5 42.41 40.81 12.49
CA ASN A 5 41.01 41.24 12.65
C ASN A 5 40.28 41.31 11.31
N ALA A 6 41.01 41.68 10.23
CA ALA A 6 40.45 41.67 8.89
C ALA A 6 40.11 40.23 8.42
N ILE A 7 40.97 39.25 8.69
CA ILE A 7 40.76 37.85 8.33
C ILE A 7 39.58 37.26 9.13
N ARG A 8 39.46 37.57 10.43
CA ARG A 8 38.30 37.14 11.24
C ARG A 8 36.97 37.74 10.77
N LEU A 9 37.00 39.02 10.35
CA LEU A 9 35.80 39.68 9.83
C LEU A 9 35.34 39.08 8.49
N VAL A 10 36.28 38.78 7.60
CA VAL A 10 36.01 38.11 6.31
C VAL A 10 35.49 36.70 6.53
N SER A 11 36.07 35.94 7.47
CA SER A 11 35.57 34.57 7.78
C SER A 11 34.18 34.58 8.42
N LEU A 12 33.87 35.53 9.28
CA LEU A 12 32.52 35.70 9.86
C LEU A 12 31.51 36.11 8.80
N LEU A 13 31.86 37.03 7.89
CA LEU A 13 30.99 37.42 6.77
C LEU A 13 30.74 36.27 5.80
N SER A 14 31.75 35.42 5.52
CA SER A 14 31.56 34.24 4.68
C SER A 14 30.63 33.18 5.33
N ILE A 15 30.73 33.00 6.65
CA ILE A 15 29.80 32.10 7.40
C ILE A 15 28.37 32.65 7.39
N TRP A 16 28.17 33.97 7.51
CA TRP A 16 26.85 34.59 7.39
C TRP A 16 26.26 34.49 5.98
N MET A 17 27.09 34.59 4.94
CA MET A 17 26.66 34.42 3.56
C MET A 17 26.24 32.95 3.26
N LEU A 18 26.88 31.94 3.87
CA LEU A 18 26.45 30.55 3.75
C LEU A 18 25.16 30.27 4.53
N ALA A 19 24.90 30.97 5.63
CA ALA A 19 23.66 30.79 6.40
C ALA A 19 22.43 31.45 5.73
N ALA A 20 22.64 32.36 4.77
CA ALA A 20 21.59 33.03 4.02
C ALA A 20 21.10 32.29 2.76
N GLN A 21 21.60 31.08 2.49
CA GLN A 21 21.00 30.22 1.50
C GLN A 21 19.68 29.73 2.12
N GLY A 22 18.60 30.42 1.78
CA GLY A 22 17.25 30.02 2.14
C GLY A 22 17.08 28.53 1.82
N GLN A 23 16.68 27.74 2.79
CA GLN A 23 16.45 26.31 2.59
C GLN A 23 15.46 26.15 1.45
N ILE A 24 15.97 25.68 0.30
CA ILE A 24 15.17 25.44 -0.87
C ILE A 24 14.37 24.20 -0.56
N PHE A 25 13.12 24.38 -0.10
CA PHE A 25 12.25 23.29 0.24
C PHE A 25 11.92 22.44 -0.99
N GLN A 26 11.90 21.14 -0.79
CA GLN A 26 11.44 20.17 -1.78
C GLN A 26 10.43 19.21 -1.12
N PRO A 27 9.38 18.77 -1.83
CA PRO A 27 8.44 17.79 -1.30
C PRO A 27 9.15 16.54 -0.80
N GLN A 28 8.85 16.14 0.43
CA GLN A 28 9.41 14.97 1.09
C GLN A 28 8.35 13.88 1.24
N LEU A 29 8.77 12.63 1.19
CA LEU A 29 7.89 11.51 1.55
C LEU A 29 7.50 11.56 3.03
N ALA A 30 6.38 10.95 3.36
CA ALA A 30 6.06 10.60 4.73
C ALA A 30 7.22 9.79 5.36
N PRO A 31 7.41 9.84 6.69
CA PRO A 31 8.50 9.14 7.38
C PRO A 31 8.56 7.64 7.05
N ALA A 32 9.73 7.04 7.20
CA ALA A 32 9.96 5.64 6.81
C ALA A 32 9.11 4.62 7.58
N ASN A 33 8.70 4.96 8.80
CA ASN A 33 7.82 4.16 9.63
C ASN A 33 6.34 4.21 9.20
N PHE A 34 5.99 5.08 8.23
CA PHE A 34 4.65 5.17 7.70
C PHE A 34 4.46 4.07 6.63
N LEU A 35 3.64 3.06 6.97
CA LEU A 35 3.36 1.96 6.04
C LEU A 35 2.55 2.44 4.82
N GLY A 36 2.91 1.97 3.64
CA GLY A 36 2.21 2.33 2.40
C GLY A 36 2.49 3.75 1.90
N ARG A 37 3.57 4.42 2.36
CA ARG A 37 3.94 5.77 1.87
C ARG A 37 4.18 5.85 0.37
N ILE A 38 4.54 4.73 -0.26
CA ILE A 38 4.60 4.54 -1.70
C ILE A 38 3.87 3.24 -2.01
N THR A 39 2.89 3.30 -2.91
CA THR A 39 2.18 2.12 -3.44
C THR A 39 2.45 1.97 -4.93
N SER A 40 1.64 1.19 -5.61
CA SER A 40 1.73 1.07 -7.07
C SER A 40 1.26 2.31 -7.83
N ASN A 41 0.39 3.12 -7.22
CA ASN A 41 -0.28 4.24 -7.88
C ASN A 41 -0.58 5.45 -6.99
N THR A 42 -0.11 5.43 -5.73
CA THR A 42 -0.23 6.54 -4.79
C THR A 42 1.07 6.83 -4.06
N VAL A 43 1.26 8.07 -3.64
CA VAL A 43 2.42 8.52 -2.84
C VAL A 43 1.93 9.43 -1.73
N ILE A 44 2.46 9.23 -0.52
CA ILE A 44 2.15 10.08 0.64
C ILE A 44 3.31 11.05 0.87
N LEU A 45 3.02 12.33 0.72
CA LEU A 45 3.97 13.43 0.90
C LEU A 45 3.69 14.17 2.21
N GLN A 46 4.71 14.81 2.75
CA GLN A 46 4.55 15.82 3.80
C GLN A 46 3.87 17.05 3.21
N GLN A 47 2.87 17.57 3.92
CA GLN A 47 2.21 18.81 3.53
C GLN A 47 3.15 20.01 3.68
N PRO A 48 2.97 21.07 2.88
CA PRO A 48 3.88 22.21 2.82
C PRO A 48 3.68 23.23 3.96
N TYR A 49 3.65 22.76 5.23
CA TYR A 49 3.58 23.65 6.39
C TYR A 49 4.82 24.55 6.45
N CYS A 50 4.61 25.86 6.60
CA CYS A 50 5.68 26.86 6.71
C CYS A 50 6.66 26.91 5.52
N VAL A 51 6.24 26.41 4.35
CA VAL A 51 7.09 26.42 3.15
C VAL A 51 7.02 27.77 2.45
N PHE A 52 5.83 28.33 2.36
CA PHE A 52 5.58 29.61 1.72
C PHE A 52 5.33 30.68 2.78
N THR A 53 6.33 31.53 3.02
CA THR A 53 6.27 32.61 4.03
C THR A 53 5.76 33.92 3.47
N GLN A 54 5.40 33.97 2.19
CA GLN A 54 4.92 35.16 1.52
C GLN A 54 3.53 35.54 2.00
N THR A 55 3.32 36.85 2.20
CA THR A 55 2.00 37.42 2.47
C THR A 55 1.20 37.46 1.16
N CYS A 56 0.41 36.45 0.92
CA CYS A 56 -0.50 36.37 -0.19
C CYS A 56 -1.87 35.93 0.33
N PRO A 57 -2.69 36.87 0.85
CA PRO A 57 -4.02 36.55 1.34
C PRO A 57 -4.87 36.01 0.19
N GLY A 58 -5.37 34.79 0.36
CA GLY A 58 -6.17 34.11 -0.66
C GLY A 58 -5.39 33.21 -1.62
N CYS A 59 -4.05 33.19 -1.60
CA CYS A 59 -3.29 32.24 -2.40
C CYS A 59 -3.59 30.79 -2.03
N GLU A 60 -3.47 29.93 -3.03
CA GLU A 60 -3.69 28.50 -2.93
C GLU A 60 -2.40 27.73 -3.18
N ILE A 61 -2.24 26.63 -2.44
CA ILE A 61 -1.17 25.68 -2.68
C ILE A 61 -1.67 24.58 -3.63
N TRP A 62 -0.93 24.39 -4.68
CA TRP A 62 -1.14 23.36 -5.69
C TRP A 62 0.05 22.41 -5.70
N LEU A 63 -0.19 21.17 -6.09
CA LEU A 63 0.83 20.15 -6.30
C LEU A 63 0.92 19.80 -7.78
N VAL A 64 2.14 19.76 -8.30
CA VAL A 64 2.44 19.15 -9.59
C VAL A 64 2.96 17.76 -9.34
N ALA A 65 2.37 16.76 -9.99
CA ALA A 65 2.87 15.40 -10.07
C ALA A 65 3.34 15.15 -11.51
N ALA A 66 4.61 14.85 -11.70
CA ALA A 66 5.23 14.71 -13.00
C ALA A 66 6.01 13.40 -13.11
N LEU A 67 5.91 12.74 -14.27
CA LEU A 67 6.83 11.66 -14.64
C LEU A 67 8.21 12.24 -14.97
N SER A 68 9.21 11.40 -15.17
CA SER A 68 10.60 11.86 -15.43
C SER A 68 10.71 12.89 -16.57
N THR A 69 10.00 12.67 -17.67
CA THR A 69 9.95 13.61 -18.81
C THR A 69 9.08 14.82 -18.52
N GLY A 70 8.05 14.68 -17.70
CA GLY A 70 7.10 15.73 -17.34
C GLY A 70 7.73 16.86 -16.54
N THR A 71 8.80 16.63 -15.81
CA THR A 71 9.53 17.69 -15.07
C THR A 71 10.13 18.73 -16.04
N GLY A 72 10.71 18.28 -17.14
CA GLY A 72 11.23 19.16 -18.21
C GLY A 72 10.11 19.93 -18.91
N ASN A 73 9.03 19.22 -19.27
CA ASN A 73 7.86 19.82 -19.91
C ASN A 73 7.22 20.90 -19.03
N PHE A 74 7.05 20.63 -17.73
CA PHE A 74 6.56 21.61 -16.79
C PHE A 74 7.46 22.85 -16.70
N ASN A 75 8.77 22.66 -16.54
CA ASN A 75 9.72 23.76 -16.41
C ASN A 75 9.79 24.64 -17.68
N ALA A 76 9.49 24.08 -18.85
CA ALA A 76 9.43 24.84 -20.09
C ALA A 76 8.14 25.70 -20.20
N LEU A 77 7.05 25.27 -19.55
CA LEU A 77 5.73 25.92 -19.65
C LEU A 77 5.46 26.91 -18.52
N VAL A 78 6.09 26.72 -17.34
CA VAL A 78 5.71 27.43 -16.11
C VAL A 78 6.90 28.14 -15.49
N ASN A 79 6.78 29.46 -15.30
CA ASN A 79 7.75 30.31 -14.63
C ASN A 79 7.12 31.05 -13.44
N ILE A 80 7.95 31.46 -12.47
CA ILE A 80 7.52 32.35 -11.38
C ILE A 80 7.09 33.68 -11.97
N SER A 81 6.06 34.27 -11.40
CA SER A 81 5.42 35.53 -11.82
C SER A 81 4.74 35.48 -13.18
N SER A 82 4.53 34.28 -13.73
CA SER A 82 3.78 34.06 -14.96
C SER A 82 2.41 33.44 -14.67
N PRO A 83 1.37 33.84 -15.44
CA PRO A 83 0.07 33.17 -15.33
C PRO A 83 0.17 31.72 -15.81
N ILE A 84 -0.54 30.82 -15.14
CA ILE A 84 -0.65 29.41 -15.49
C ILE A 84 -2.10 29.06 -15.80
N SER A 85 -2.34 28.33 -16.88
CA SER A 85 -3.64 27.69 -17.08
C SER A 85 -3.74 26.44 -16.21
N LEU A 86 -4.72 26.37 -15.33
CA LEU A 86 -4.96 25.17 -14.52
C LEU A 86 -5.39 23.95 -15.36
N SER A 87 -5.77 24.18 -16.62
CA SER A 87 -6.07 23.12 -17.59
C SER A 87 -4.91 22.81 -18.54
N VAL A 88 -3.69 23.28 -18.25
CA VAL A 88 -2.51 23.07 -19.10
C VAL A 88 -2.20 21.59 -19.32
N SER A 89 -2.50 20.76 -18.33
CA SER A 89 -2.35 19.31 -18.42
C SER A 89 -3.47 18.63 -17.62
N PRO A 90 -4.65 18.40 -18.23
CA PRO A 90 -5.78 17.77 -17.56
C PRO A 90 -5.44 16.35 -17.12
N TYR A 91 -5.77 15.99 -15.88
CA TYR A 91 -5.45 14.67 -15.33
C TYR A 91 -5.86 13.49 -16.23
N PRO A 92 -7.08 13.45 -16.82
CA PRO A 92 -7.50 12.30 -17.63
C PRO A 92 -6.59 11.99 -18.82
N THR A 93 -5.86 12.99 -19.31
CA THR A 93 -4.98 12.88 -20.48
C THR A 93 -3.50 13.10 -20.17
N ALA A 94 -3.19 13.42 -18.91
CA ALA A 94 -1.85 13.84 -18.49
C ALA A 94 -0.73 12.85 -18.81
N PHE A 95 -1.05 11.54 -18.76
CA PHE A 95 -0.07 10.46 -18.91
C PHE A 95 -0.24 9.64 -20.20
N LEU A 96 -1.03 10.15 -21.15
CA LEU A 96 -1.12 9.54 -22.48
C LEU A 96 0.20 9.72 -23.25
N PRO A 97 0.51 8.84 -24.22
CA PRO A 97 1.63 9.05 -25.13
C PRO A 97 1.56 10.45 -25.77
N SER A 98 2.69 11.15 -25.79
CA SER A 98 2.81 12.52 -26.33
C SER A 98 2.09 13.62 -25.54
N SER A 99 1.57 13.34 -24.35
CA SER A 99 1.02 14.35 -23.44
C SER A 99 2.11 15.06 -22.64
N ALA A 100 1.71 16.05 -21.82
CA ALA A 100 2.64 16.83 -21.00
C ALA A 100 3.36 16.01 -19.92
N GLN A 101 2.87 14.82 -19.58
CA GLN A 101 3.43 13.89 -18.59
C GLN A 101 3.48 14.45 -17.16
N PHE A 102 2.58 15.39 -16.84
CA PHE A 102 2.34 15.92 -15.51
C PHE A 102 0.88 16.34 -15.37
N PHE A 103 0.42 16.48 -14.12
CA PHE A 103 -0.88 17.11 -13.83
C PHE A 103 -0.77 17.99 -12.58
N LEU A 104 -1.76 18.88 -12.42
CA LEU A 104 -1.89 19.75 -11.27
C LEU A 104 -3.09 19.34 -10.44
N THR A 105 -2.89 19.31 -9.11
CA THR A 105 -4.00 19.11 -8.17
C THR A 105 -3.95 20.12 -7.04
N ARG A 106 -5.12 20.52 -6.53
CA ARG A 106 -5.23 21.49 -5.45
C ARG A 106 -4.97 20.82 -4.11
N VAL A 107 -4.04 21.37 -3.33
CA VAL A 107 -3.77 20.93 -1.95
C VAL A 107 -4.66 21.67 -0.96
N GLY A 108 -4.79 22.99 -1.12
CA GLY A 108 -5.65 23.82 -0.29
C GLY A 108 -5.23 25.28 -0.24
N PRO A 109 -6.01 26.15 0.45
CA PRO A 109 -5.63 27.55 0.66
C PRO A 109 -4.39 27.66 1.55
N LEU A 110 -3.52 28.64 1.29
CA LEU A 110 -2.29 28.88 2.06
C LEU A 110 -2.55 29.02 3.56
N ALA A 111 -3.68 29.61 3.94
CA ALA A 111 -4.07 29.78 5.35
C ALA A 111 -4.16 28.47 6.14
N ASN A 112 -4.35 27.33 5.47
CA ASN A 112 -4.40 26.01 6.12
C ASN A 112 -3.01 25.43 6.45
N PHE A 113 -1.93 26.09 6.05
CA PHE A 113 -0.55 25.63 6.22
C PHE A 113 0.32 26.62 6.99
N PRO A 114 -0.13 27.07 8.20
CA PRO A 114 0.61 28.04 9.00
C PRO A 114 1.91 27.46 9.54
N CYS A 115 2.83 28.37 9.97
CA CYS A 115 4.09 27.97 10.58
C CYS A 115 3.97 27.47 12.03
N ASN A 116 2.91 27.88 12.74
CA ASN A 116 2.85 27.73 14.19
C ASN A 116 2.14 26.45 14.66
N THR A 117 1.38 25.82 13.80
CA THR A 117 0.53 24.66 14.16
C THR A 117 0.48 23.68 13.02
N ALA A 118 1.36 22.68 13.02
CA ALA A 118 1.19 21.52 12.16
C ALA A 118 0.26 20.51 12.86
N PRO A 119 -0.68 19.87 12.16
CA PRO A 119 -1.50 18.79 12.71
C PRO A 119 -0.66 17.57 13.04
N ALA A 120 -1.22 16.63 13.82
CA ALA A 120 -0.55 15.38 14.17
C ALA A 120 -0.18 14.54 12.94
N PHE A 121 -0.95 14.67 11.84
CA PHE A 121 -0.74 13.94 10.58
C PHE A 121 -0.69 14.93 9.39
N PRO A 122 0.43 15.63 9.21
CA PRO A 122 0.57 16.64 8.16
C PRO A 122 0.92 15.99 6.81
N TYR A 123 0.07 15.11 6.31
CA TYR A 123 0.36 14.35 5.09
C TYR A 123 -0.69 14.61 4.01
N PHE A 124 -0.25 14.55 2.76
CA PHE A 124 -1.08 14.65 1.56
C PHE A 124 -0.87 13.39 0.70
N THR A 125 -1.95 12.67 0.42
CA THR A 125 -1.89 11.48 -0.44
C THR A 125 -2.14 11.88 -1.88
N VAL A 126 -1.13 11.74 -2.73
CA VAL A 126 -1.28 11.87 -4.18
C VAL A 126 -1.91 10.60 -4.72
N GLY A 127 -2.95 10.74 -5.56
CA GLY A 127 -3.70 9.60 -6.08
C GLY A 127 -4.93 9.24 -5.25
N ALA A 128 -5.33 10.08 -4.27
CA ALA A 128 -6.40 9.77 -3.33
C ALA A 128 -7.80 9.70 -3.97
N ASP A 129 -8.04 10.41 -5.07
CA ASP A 129 -9.34 10.43 -5.75
C ASP A 129 -9.60 9.18 -6.62
N GLY A 130 -8.62 8.27 -6.69
CA GLY A 130 -8.73 7.09 -7.53
C GLY A 130 -8.75 7.45 -9.02
N ILE A 131 -9.57 6.73 -9.80
CA ILE A 131 -9.81 7.05 -11.21
C ILE A 131 -10.87 8.14 -11.28
N CYS A 132 -10.50 9.30 -11.76
CA CYS A 132 -11.36 10.47 -11.82
C CYS A 132 -11.29 11.16 -13.19
N THR A 133 -12.30 11.98 -13.50
CA THR A 133 -12.46 12.66 -14.79
C THR A 133 -12.28 14.17 -14.71
N GLY A 134 -12.12 14.73 -13.51
CA GLY A 134 -11.90 16.16 -13.31
C GLY A 134 -10.53 16.61 -13.82
N ILE A 135 -10.46 17.84 -14.35
CA ILE A 135 -9.24 18.40 -14.92
C ILE A 135 -8.08 18.40 -13.91
N ASN A 136 -8.35 18.81 -12.68
CA ASN A 136 -7.35 18.97 -11.61
C ASN A 136 -7.61 18.02 -10.42
N CYS A 137 -8.26 16.89 -10.67
CA CYS A 137 -8.46 15.92 -9.62
C CYS A 137 -7.14 15.24 -9.20
N ASN A 138 -7.09 14.81 -7.96
CA ASN A 138 -5.95 14.10 -7.38
C ASN A 138 -6.00 12.62 -7.73
N GLY A 139 -5.94 12.33 -9.04
CA GLY A 139 -6.09 10.98 -9.55
C GLY A 139 -4.83 10.13 -9.43
N VAL A 140 -5.00 8.83 -9.65
CA VAL A 140 -3.94 7.83 -9.49
C VAL A 140 -2.78 8.04 -10.45
N LEU A 141 -1.59 7.67 -9.99
CA LEU A 141 -0.35 7.71 -10.78
C LEU A 141 -0.21 6.42 -11.62
N PRO A 142 0.51 6.45 -12.76
CA PRO A 142 0.77 5.26 -13.54
C PRO A 142 1.60 4.24 -12.76
N VAL A 143 1.14 2.99 -12.76
CA VAL A 143 1.77 1.88 -12.00
C VAL A 143 3.23 1.68 -12.40
N GLY A 144 4.10 1.53 -11.40
CA GLY A 144 5.53 1.25 -11.61
C GLY A 144 6.32 2.40 -12.25
N SER A 145 5.72 3.60 -12.34
CA SER A 145 6.40 4.77 -12.90
C SER A 145 7.33 5.45 -11.89
N ILE A 146 8.19 6.32 -12.42
CA ILE A 146 9.07 7.20 -11.64
C ILE A 146 8.44 8.59 -11.64
N VAL A 147 8.14 9.12 -10.46
CA VAL A 147 7.42 10.37 -10.28
C VAL A 147 8.21 11.37 -9.44
N SER A 148 8.05 12.64 -9.75
CA SER A 148 8.58 13.76 -8.99
C SER A 148 7.48 14.76 -8.68
N PHE A 149 7.61 15.48 -7.57
CA PHE A 149 6.59 16.39 -7.09
C PHE A 149 7.15 17.79 -6.84
N ARG A 150 6.30 18.82 -7.02
CA ARG A 150 6.63 20.20 -6.72
C ARG A 150 5.38 20.92 -6.20
N TYR A 151 5.51 21.69 -5.13
CA TYR A 151 4.46 22.58 -4.68
C TYR A 151 4.56 23.93 -5.36
N LEU A 152 3.39 24.49 -5.71
CA LEU A 152 3.21 25.82 -6.27
C LEU A 152 2.35 26.65 -5.33
N LEU A 153 2.68 27.93 -5.21
CA LEU A 153 1.82 28.92 -4.61
C LEU A 153 1.21 29.74 -5.75
N ILE A 154 -0.10 29.68 -5.91
CA ILE A 154 -0.84 30.33 -7.00
C ILE A 154 -1.80 31.36 -6.42
N ASP A 155 -1.80 32.55 -7.00
CA ASP A 155 -2.81 33.56 -6.77
C ASP A 155 -4.06 33.23 -7.60
N PRO A 156 -5.20 32.89 -6.99
CA PRO A 156 -6.40 32.47 -7.72
C PRO A 156 -7.08 33.63 -8.48
N SER A 157 -6.73 34.90 -8.21
CA SER A 157 -7.32 36.04 -8.85
C SER A 157 -6.93 36.18 -10.34
N ASN A 158 -5.71 35.81 -10.67
CA ASN A 158 -5.11 35.88 -11.99
C ASN A 158 -4.37 34.61 -12.40
N TYR A 159 -4.42 33.57 -11.56
CA TYR A 159 -3.70 32.30 -11.75
C TYR A 159 -2.18 32.47 -11.92
N THR A 160 -1.60 33.51 -11.30
CA THR A 160 -0.15 33.72 -11.35
C THR A 160 0.57 32.81 -10.36
N VAL A 161 1.65 32.18 -10.79
CA VAL A 161 2.54 31.43 -9.93
C VAL A 161 3.38 32.42 -9.13
N VAL A 162 3.06 32.58 -7.84
CA VAL A 162 3.74 33.49 -6.92
C VAL A 162 5.09 32.93 -6.48
N ASN A 163 5.14 31.63 -6.20
CA ASN A 163 6.32 30.93 -5.79
C ASN A 163 6.23 29.44 -6.10
N MET A 164 7.36 28.74 -6.10
CA MET A 164 7.40 27.28 -6.26
C MET A 164 8.56 26.68 -5.49
N THR A 165 8.39 25.43 -5.04
CA THR A 165 9.47 24.66 -4.41
C THR A 165 10.41 24.07 -5.45
N ASN A 166 11.49 23.45 -5.02
CA ASN A 166 12.24 22.55 -5.89
C ASN A 166 11.46 21.24 -6.12
N TRP A 167 11.90 20.45 -7.09
CA TRP A 167 11.42 19.12 -7.30
C TRP A 167 11.84 18.19 -6.15
N GLY A 168 10.88 17.48 -5.57
CA GLY A 168 11.09 16.35 -4.67
C GLY A 168 11.04 15.04 -5.45
N GLY A 169 11.88 14.09 -5.11
CA GLY A 169 12.03 12.83 -5.82
C GLY A 169 13.34 12.75 -6.60
N PRO A 170 13.49 11.80 -7.54
CA PRO A 170 12.47 10.89 -8.08
C PRO A 170 12.05 9.79 -7.10
N PHE A 171 10.76 9.42 -7.12
CA PHE A 171 10.20 8.34 -6.32
C PHE A 171 9.73 7.22 -7.24
N ASN A 172 10.19 5.99 -6.97
CA ASN A 172 9.80 4.82 -7.75
C ASN A 172 8.51 4.23 -7.16
N LEU A 173 7.44 4.18 -7.94
CA LEU A 173 6.22 3.47 -7.57
C LEU A 173 6.45 1.97 -7.63
N THR A 174 5.77 1.23 -6.75
CA THR A 174 5.88 -0.23 -6.73
C THR A 174 5.20 -0.83 -7.96
N THR A 175 5.81 -1.85 -8.54
CA THR A 175 5.18 -2.65 -9.60
C THR A 175 4.26 -3.67 -8.95
N LEU A 176 3.09 -3.90 -9.56
CA LEU A 176 2.22 -5.00 -9.16
C LEU A 176 2.84 -6.32 -9.62
N LEU A 177 3.12 -7.20 -8.68
CA LEU A 177 3.49 -8.56 -9.01
C LEU A 177 2.25 -9.30 -9.52
N SER A 178 2.38 -10.03 -10.63
CA SER A 178 1.33 -10.92 -11.09
C SER A 178 1.09 -12.01 -10.04
N TYR A 179 -0.17 -12.35 -9.78
CA TYR A 179 -0.52 -13.47 -8.88
C TYR A 179 0.15 -14.79 -9.30
N GLN A 180 0.46 -14.95 -10.58
CA GLN A 180 1.17 -16.12 -11.13
C GLN A 180 2.65 -16.18 -10.67
N THR A 181 3.22 -15.07 -10.23
CA THR A 181 4.61 -15.02 -9.71
C THR A 181 4.69 -15.23 -8.20
N ILE A 182 3.54 -15.31 -7.53
CA ILE A 182 3.48 -15.59 -6.11
C ILE A 182 3.79 -17.08 -5.94
N ASN A 183 4.96 -17.38 -5.41
CA ASN A 183 5.28 -18.75 -5.02
C ASN A 183 4.55 -19.03 -3.68
N ASP A 184 3.34 -19.56 -3.80
CA ASP A 184 2.51 -19.96 -2.65
C ASP A 184 3.01 -21.24 -1.97
N GLY A 185 4.12 -21.82 -2.46
CA GLY A 185 4.66 -23.08 -1.97
C GLY A 185 3.79 -24.31 -2.31
N LEU A 186 2.61 -24.11 -2.92
CA LEU A 186 1.69 -25.20 -3.29
C LEU A 186 2.12 -25.92 -4.55
N SER A 187 2.90 -25.29 -5.42
CA SER A 187 3.45 -25.91 -6.64
C SER A 187 4.56 -26.92 -6.35
N ALA A 188 5.27 -26.79 -5.26
CA ALA A 188 6.23 -27.78 -4.79
C ALA A 188 5.51 -28.70 -3.80
N ARG A 189 5.31 -29.98 -4.17
CA ARG A 189 4.84 -30.99 -3.25
C ARG A 189 5.68 -30.91 -1.97
N SER A 190 5.06 -30.60 -0.84
CA SER A 190 5.80 -30.53 0.42
C SER A 190 6.49 -31.86 0.65
N GLY A 191 7.74 -31.85 1.15
CA GLY A 191 8.47 -33.08 1.42
C GLY A 191 7.66 -34.05 2.29
N ALA A 192 6.84 -33.53 3.22
CA ALA A 192 5.90 -34.32 4.02
C ALA A 192 4.86 -35.05 3.14
N MET A 193 4.31 -34.40 2.14
CA MET A 193 3.33 -35.02 1.23
C MET A 193 3.96 -36.15 0.39
N VAL A 194 5.21 -35.99 -0.04
CA VAL A 194 5.96 -37.02 -0.75
C VAL A 194 6.22 -38.22 0.19
N VAL A 195 6.64 -37.99 1.42
CA VAL A 195 6.89 -39.05 2.41
C VAL A 195 5.58 -39.81 2.72
N ILE A 196 4.48 -39.12 2.97
CA ILE A 196 3.19 -39.75 3.26
C ILE A 196 2.71 -40.59 2.08
N THR A 197 2.78 -40.06 0.85
CA THR A 197 2.34 -40.81 -0.33
C THR A 197 3.22 -42.01 -0.61
N THR A 198 4.54 -41.92 -0.43
CA THR A 198 5.43 -43.06 -0.60
C THR A 198 5.18 -44.14 0.45
N LEU A 199 4.99 -43.78 1.72
CA LEU A 199 4.66 -44.73 2.78
C LEU A 199 3.33 -45.45 2.53
N LEU A 200 2.31 -44.70 2.11
CA LEU A 200 0.99 -45.28 1.75
C LEU A 200 1.08 -46.23 0.54
N CYS A 201 1.84 -45.86 -0.47
CA CYS A 201 2.05 -46.72 -1.64
C CYS A 201 2.78 -48.02 -1.27
N VAL A 202 3.83 -47.96 -0.44
CA VAL A 202 4.56 -49.12 0.01
C VAL A 202 3.67 -50.01 0.88
N ALA A 203 2.92 -49.44 1.84
CA ALA A 203 2.00 -50.18 2.68
C ALA A 203 0.89 -50.85 1.86
N GLY A 204 0.33 -50.14 0.88
CA GLY A 204 -0.66 -50.68 -0.06
C GLY A 204 -0.13 -51.86 -0.88
N ALA A 205 1.10 -51.75 -1.40
CA ALA A 205 1.75 -52.81 -2.15
C ALA A 205 1.98 -54.07 -1.29
N LEU A 206 2.42 -53.89 -0.04
CA LEU A 206 2.59 -55.01 0.93
C LEU A 206 1.28 -55.70 1.25
N LEU A 207 0.21 -54.90 1.49
CA LEU A 207 -1.13 -55.49 1.73
C LEU A 207 -1.63 -56.27 0.51
N LEU A 208 -1.45 -55.78 -0.71
CA LEU A 208 -1.81 -56.51 -1.89
C LEU A 208 -1.02 -57.79 -2.06
N LEU A 209 0.27 -57.76 -1.76
CA LEU A 209 1.13 -58.94 -1.81
C LEU A 209 0.65 -60.00 -0.80
N VAL A 210 0.38 -59.64 0.44
CA VAL A 210 -0.15 -60.55 1.48
C VAL A 210 -1.51 -61.11 1.03
N PHE A 211 -2.38 -60.25 0.47
CA PHE A 211 -3.68 -60.70 -0.04
C PHE A 211 -3.53 -61.74 -1.16
N PHE A 212 -2.63 -61.53 -2.12
CA PHE A 212 -2.34 -62.54 -3.17
C PHE A 212 -1.77 -63.84 -2.60
N ILE A 213 -0.87 -63.78 -1.64
CA ILE A 213 -0.37 -65.00 -0.95
C ILE A 213 -1.52 -65.76 -0.31
N MET A 214 -2.41 -65.07 0.42
CA MET A 214 -3.58 -65.69 1.07
C MET A 214 -4.51 -66.31 0.03
N LEU A 215 -4.74 -65.66 -1.12
CA LEU A 215 -5.53 -66.23 -2.23
C LEU A 215 -4.83 -67.49 -2.79
N CYS A 216 -3.54 -67.46 -3.03
CA CYS A 216 -2.79 -68.63 -3.52
C CYS A 216 -2.84 -69.81 -2.53
N VAL A 217 -2.68 -69.53 -1.22
CA VAL A 217 -2.79 -70.55 -0.19
C VAL A 217 -4.22 -71.12 -0.10
N SER A 218 -5.22 -70.28 -0.24
CA SER A 218 -6.64 -70.71 -0.27
C SER A 218 -6.99 -71.51 -1.52
N CYS A 219 -6.40 -71.19 -2.70
CA CYS A 219 -6.64 -71.90 -3.94
C CYS A 219 -5.82 -73.23 -4.04
N CYS A 220 -4.61 -73.27 -3.47
CA CYS A 220 -3.72 -74.44 -3.56
C CYS A 220 -3.76 -75.34 -2.35
N GLY A 221 -4.39 -74.91 -1.25
CA GLY A 221 -4.52 -75.70 -0.03
C GLY A 221 -5.53 -76.84 -0.20
N LYS A 222 -5.02 -78.11 -0.32
CA LYS A 222 -5.86 -79.28 -0.24
C LYS A 222 -6.71 -79.26 1.06
N LYS A 223 -7.98 -79.55 0.93
CA LYS A 223 -8.91 -79.70 2.00
C LYS A 223 -8.45 -80.79 2.97
N ASP A 224 -7.77 -80.43 4.05
CA ASP A 224 -7.77 -81.22 5.26
C ASP A 224 -8.59 -80.48 6.29
N GLY A 225 -9.78 -81.07 6.57
CA GLY A 225 -10.77 -80.48 7.43
C GLY A 225 -10.30 -80.42 8.87
N LYS A 226 -9.95 -79.24 9.30
CA LYS A 226 -10.03 -78.82 10.69
C LYS A 226 -10.67 -77.44 10.75
N THR A 227 -11.95 -77.41 11.04
CA THR A 227 -12.68 -76.22 11.45
C THR A 227 -12.00 -75.61 12.70
N VAL A 228 -11.17 -74.60 12.49
CA VAL A 228 -10.76 -73.72 13.58
C VAL A 228 -11.78 -72.60 13.62
N THR A 229 -12.69 -72.74 14.56
CA THR A 229 -13.62 -71.65 14.93
C THR A 229 -12.83 -70.55 15.59
N VAL A 230 -12.37 -69.59 14.81
CA VAL A 230 -11.84 -68.35 15.39
C VAL A 230 -13.02 -67.44 15.69
N MET A 231 -13.57 -67.60 16.89
CA MET A 231 -14.42 -66.61 17.53
C MET A 231 -13.51 -65.47 18.00
N SER A 232 -13.12 -64.58 17.13
CA SER A 232 -12.67 -63.25 17.52
C SER A 232 -13.86 -62.31 17.43
N SER A 233 -14.55 -62.17 18.55
CA SER A 233 -15.49 -61.09 18.72
C SER A 233 -14.69 -59.78 18.70
N ILE A 234 -14.59 -59.17 17.54
CA ILE A 234 -14.19 -57.79 17.44
C ILE A 234 -15.29 -56.98 18.12
N ARG A 235 -15.14 -56.67 19.39
CA ARG A 235 -15.89 -55.59 20.03
C ARG A 235 -15.44 -54.31 19.35
N ILE A 236 -16.20 -53.90 18.33
CA ILE A 236 -16.13 -52.53 17.82
C ILE A 236 -16.62 -51.66 18.97
N PRO A 237 -15.79 -50.79 19.56
CA PRO A 237 -16.27 -49.83 20.53
C PRO A 237 -17.37 -49.01 19.80
N ARG A 238 -18.61 -49.09 20.29
CA ARG A 238 -19.68 -48.18 19.83
C ARG A 238 -19.16 -46.79 20.17
N TYR A 239 -18.79 -46.07 19.13
CA TYR A 239 -18.48 -44.67 19.24
C TYR A 239 -19.80 -43.95 19.46
N ASP A 240 -20.04 -43.57 20.71
CA ASP A 240 -21.27 -42.84 21.06
C ASP A 240 -21.11 -41.39 20.59
N THR A 241 -21.66 -41.12 19.45
CA THR A 241 -21.65 -39.78 18.82
C THR A 241 -22.54 -38.78 19.54
N HIS A 242 -23.25 -39.21 20.61
CA HIS A 242 -24.15 -38.32 21.35
C HIS A 242 -23.44 -37.43 22.39
N ASN A 243 -22.18 -37.68 22.73
CA ASN A 243 -21.44 -36.84 23.68
C ASN A 243 -20.52 -35.76 23.03
N LEU A 244 -20.60 -35.57 21.72
CA LEU A 244 -19.85 -34.51 21.03
C LEU A 244 -20.37 -33.08 21.33
N LYS A 245 -21.53 -32.97 22.00
CA LYS A 245 -22.08 -31.64 22.35
C LYS A 245 -21.57 -31.05 23.67
N GLU A 246 -20.92 -31.87 24.51
CA GLU A 246 -20.59 -31.43 25.88
C GLU A 246 -19.12 -31.11 26.11
N HIS A 247 -18.20 -31.40 25.17
CA HIS A 247 -16.76 -31.17 25.35
C HIS A 247 -16.06 -30.52 24.17
N VAL A 248 -16.76 -29.94 23.21
CA VAL A 248 -16.14 -28.99 22.31
C VAL A 248 -16.23 -27.62 22.98
N HIS A 249 -15.24 -27.28 23.80
CA HIS A 249 -14.97 -25.88 24.07
C HIS A 249 -14.70 -25.24 22.72
N PRO A 250 -15.54 -24.27 22.26
CA PRO A 250 -15.17 -23.51 21.10
C PRO A 250 -13.78 -22.94 21.38
N TYR A 251 -12.89 -23.07 20.42
CA TYR A 251 -11.54 -22.50 20.50
C TYR A 251 -11.73 -21.00 20.71
N ASP A 252 -11.64 -20.58 21.96
CA ASP A 252 -11.75 -19.18 22.37
C ASP A 252 -10.50 -18.47 21.91
N ASN A 253 -10.55 -17.89 20.72
CA ASN A 253 -9.49 -17.05 20.22
C ASN A 253 -9.59 -15.69 20.94
N GLN A 254 -8.96 -15.58 22.09
CA GLN A 254 -8.97 -14.38 22.94
C GLN A 254 -8.54 -13.10 22.21
N ALA A 255 -7.97 -13.20 21.02
CA ALA A 255 -7.62 -12.05 20.17
C ALA A 255 -8.81 -11.43 19.43
N TYR A 256 -9.95 -12.16 19.32
CA TYR A 256 -11.13 -11.69 18.57
C TYR A 256 -12.34 -11.31 19.45
N GLU A 257 -12.28 -11.56 20.76
CA GLU A 257 -13.41 -11.33 21.64
C GLU A 257 -13.77 -9.85 21.91
N PRO A 258 -12.81 -8.89 21.95
CA PRO A 258 -13.18 -7.49 22.17
C PRO A 258 -13.90 -6.83 20.98
N ASP A 259 -13.69 -7.30 19.74
CA ASP A 259 -14.27 -6.66 18.56
C ASP A 259 -15.68 -7.16 18.22
N ALA A 260 -16.03 -8.40 18.53
CA ALA A 260 -17.35 -8.96 18.25
C ALA A 260 -18.47 -8.31 19.08
N LYS A 261 -18.16 -7.82 20.29
CA LYS A 261 -19.15 -7.15 21.16
C LYS A 261 -19.49 -5.74 20.71
N ASN A 262 -18.59 -5.08 19.96
CA ASN A 262 -18.80 -3.72 19.48
C ASN A 262 -19.60 -3.64 18.17
N TYR A 263 -19.69 -4.72 17.40
CA TYR A 263 -20.44 -4.73 16.12
C TYR A 263 -21.93 -5.07 16.26
N SER A 264 -22.37 -5.62 17.38
CA SER A 264 -23.78 -5.99 17.57
C SER A 264 -24.68 -4.85 18.06
N THR A 265 -24.12 -3.66 18.39
CA THR A 265 -24.87 -2.55 18.95
C THR A 265 -25.19 -1.41 17.97
N SER A 266 -24.75 -1.48 16.70
CA SER A 266 -24.90 -0.35 15.76
C SER A 266 -25.81 -0.60 14.55
N GLN A 267 -26.68 -1.63 14.57
CA GLN A 267 -27.67 -1.79 13.52
C GLN A 267 -29.11 -1.74 14.05
N THR A 268 -29.50 -0.57 14.56
CA THR A 268 -30.90 -0.14 14.49
C THR A 268 -31.06 0.72 13.24
N LEU A 269 -31.47 0.12 12.14
CA LEU A 269 -31.94 0.82 10.95
C LEU A 269 -33.10 1.77 11.33
N PRO A 270 -33.04 3.04 10.93
CA PRO A 270 -34.17 3.93 11.11
C PRO A 270 -35.32 3.48 10.24
N LYS A 271 -36.48 3.22 10.87
CA LYS A 271 -37.76 2.94 10.18
C LYS A 271 -38.10 4.14 9.28
N SER A 272 -38.23 3.87 8.00
CA SER A 272 -38.76 4.79 6.98
C SER A 272 -40.17 5.24 7.37
N PRO A 273 -40.52 6.53 7.31
CA PRO A 273 -41.91 6.97 7.57
C PRO A 273 -42.82 6.59 6.42
N VAL A 274 -43.91 5.88 6.75
CA VAL A 274 -45.03 5.58 5.86
C VAL A 274 -45.71 6.90 5.50
N ARG A 275 -45.70 7.27 4.21
CA ARG A 275 -46.52 8.34 3.65
C ARG A 275 -47.99 7.87 3.67
N LYS A 276 -48.84 8.65 4.36
CA LYS A 276 -50.28 8.70 4.13
C LYS A 276 -50.59 9.62 2.96
#